data_8d9cf835170bec2319a488f2c2873f89
#
_entry.id   8d9cf835170bec2319a488f2c2873f89
#
_cell.length_a   1.000
_cell.length_b   1.000
_cell.length_c   1.000
_cell.angle_alpha   90.00
_cell.angle_beta   90.00
_cell.angle_gamma   90.00
#
_symmetry.space_group_name_H-M   'P 1'
#
loop_
_entity.id
_entity.type
_entity.pdbx_description
1 polymer ?
#
loop_
_entity_poly.entity_id
_entity_poly.type
_entity_poly.pdbx_seq_one_letter_code
_entity_poly.pdbx_strand_id
1 'polypeptide(L)'
;MEEKLITVTGKGGIHVTPDVTRLELTLKSIHETYEEAYIQAKSNTDSLSKIMEETGSDKSLPKTVRLDIDKKTQREYDKYRNYIGDKFIGFELDHRVKIDLGMDNELLSKIVRLIGRYLKQAEIEIGHTILDPRPAQLKMLERAVKDAKEKATVMAKASNCRLGPVKEINYSFNEIHIYSQARMIHESAEAEICSPNSLDINPDDLVAEDNVTVKWYLKNKVEEE
;
A
#
# COMPACT_ATOMS: atom_id res chain seq x y z
N MET A 1 -32.17 -35.44 12.44
CA MET A 1 -30.78 -35.62 12.94
C MET A 1 -30.09 -34.30 12.89
N GLU A 2 -29.61 -33.79 14.01
CA GLU A 2 -28.84 -32.56 14.04
C GLU A 2 -27.53 -32.73 13.26
N GLU A 3 -27.28 -31.86 12.30
CA GLU A 3 -26.03 -31.85 11.55
C GLU A 3 -24.89 -31.40 12.47
N LYS A 4 -23.94 -32.31 12.76
CA LYS A 4 -22.73 -31.91 13.48
C LYS A 4 -21.77 -31.21 12.54
N LEU A 5 -21.42 -29.98 12.86
CA LEU A 5 -20.55 -29.13 12.04
C LEU A 5 -19.32 -28.66 12.81
N ILE A 6 -18.24 -28.44 12.10
CA ILE A 6 -17.06 -27.74 12.59
C ILE A 6 -16.74 -26.58 11.68
N THR A 7 -16.45 -25.42 12.27
CA THR A 7 -16.06 -24.20 11.56
C THR A 7 -14.65 -23.83 12.01
N VAL A 8 -13.73 -23.68 11.06
CA VAL A 8 -12.32 -23.39 11.35
C VAL A 8 -11.82 -22.32 10.40
N THR A 9 -11.08 -21.35 10.94
CA THR A 9 -10.38 -20.35 10.17
C THR A 9 -8.91 -20.75 10.01
N GLY A 10 -8.49 -20.86 8.77
CA GLY A 10 -7.09 -21.09 8.42
C GLY A 10 -6.42 -19.79 7.98
N LYS A 11 -5.10 -19.74 8.17
CA LYS A 11 -4.23 -18.63 7.77
C LYS A 11 -3.27 -19.09 6.68
N GLY A 12 -3.10 -18.26 5.66
CA GLY A 12 -2.10 -18.44 4.62
C GLY A 12 -1.14 -17.27 4.61
N GLY A 13 0.13 -17.52 4.93
CA GLY A 13 1.17 -16.50 4.87
C GLY A 13 2.17 -16.78 3.75
N ILE A 14 2.74 -15.73 3.19
CA ILE A 14 3.84 -15.81 2.22
C ILE A 14 4.89 -14.74 2.51
N HIS A 15 6.11 -15.05 2.10
CA HIS A 15 7.19 -14.09 1.94
C HIS A 15 7.44 -13.96 0.44
N VAL A 16 7.53 -12.72 -0.04
CA VAL A 16 7.74 -12.42 -1.45
C VAL A 16 8.82 -11.35 -1.56
N THR A 17 9.85 -11.62 -2.32
CA THR A 17 10.87 -10.62 -2.64
C THR A 17 10.27 -9.57 -3.58
N PRO A 18 10.33 -8.28 -3.24
CA PRO A 18 9.81 -7.22 -4.10
C PRO A 18 10.59 -7.13 -5.42
N ASP A 19 9.88 -6.77 -6.48
CA ASP A 19 10.46 -6.54 -7.81
C ASP A 19 10.18 -5.13 -8.35
N VAL A 20 9.47 -4.31 -7.57
CA VAL A 20 9.12 -2.92 -7.90
C VAL A 20 9.47 -2.00 -6.75
N THR A 21 10.20 -0.94 -7.06
CA THR A 21 10.33 0.24 -6.19
C THR A 21 9.27 1.26 -6.58
N ARG A 22 8.42 1.64 -5.62
CA ARG A 22 7.36 2.62 -5.78
C ARG A 22 7.75 3.93 -5.13
N LEU A 23 7.77 5.01 -5.91
CA LEU A 23 7.81 6.36 -5.39
C LEU A 23 6.37 6.90 -5.29
N GLU A 24 6.00 7.40 -4.14
CA GLU A 24 4.78 8.16 -3.94
C GLU A 24 5.13 9.61 -3.67
N LEU A 25 4.57 10.49 -4.49
CA LEU A 25 4.80 11.93 -4.43
C LEU A 25 3.50 12.60 -3.99
N THR A 26 3.59 13.42 -2.95
CA THR A 26 2.49 14.28 -2.52
C THR A 26 2.90 15.73 -2.74
N LEU A 27 2.17 16.41 -3.63
CA LEU A 27 2.40 17.79 -4.04
C LEU A 27 1.23 18.64 -3.54
N LYS A 28 1.43 19.37 -2.44
CA LYS A 28 0.43 20.24 -1.83
C LYS A 28 0.81 21.70 -1.97
N SER A 29 -0.18 22.53 -2.30
CA SER A 29 -0.02 23.99 -2.34
C SER A 29 -1.35 24.68 -2.12
N ILE A 30 -1.31 25.96 -1.66
CA ILE A 30 -2.49 26.80 -1.49
C ILE A 30 -2.33 28.01 -2.41
N HIS A 31 -3.41 28.31 -3.15
CA HIS A 31 -3.48 29.39 -4.13
C HIS A 31 -4.68 30.27 -3.86
N GLU A 32 -4.62 31.55 -4.28
CA GLU A 32 -5.73 32.49 -4.06
C GLU A 32 -6.96 32.14 -4.91
N THR A 33 -6.72 31.63 -6.14
CA THR A 33 -7.77 31.28 -7.09
C THR A 33 -7.71 29.79 -7.47
N TYR A 34 -8.85 29.26 -7.90
CA TYR A 34 -8.95 27.91 -8.44
C TYR A 34 -8.09 27.74 -9.72
N GLU A 35 -8.05 28.77 -10.55
CA GLU A 35 -7.27 28.76 -11.80
C GLU A 35 -5.77 28.64 -11.54
N GLU A 36 -5.24 29.36 -10.55
CA GLU A 36 -3.84 29.23 -10.15
C GLU A 36 -3.50 27.83 -9.63
N ALA A 37 -4.39 27.23 -8.82
CA ALA A 37 -4.22 25.86 -8.34
C ALA A 37 -4.21 24.87 -9.52
N TYR A 38 -5.08 25.06 -10.52
CA TYR A 38 -5.11 24.24 -11.74
C TYR A 38 -3.84 24.39 -12.58
N ILE A 39 -3.35 25.63 -12.76
CA ILE A 39 -2.08 25.89 -13.46
C ILE A 39 -0.91 25.21 -12.74
N GLN A 40 -0.90 25.24 -11.41
CA GLN A 40 0.12 24.56 -10.61
C GLN A 40 0.06 23.04 -10.81
N ALA A 41 -1.13 22.44 -10.81
CA ALA A 41 -1.30 21.01 -11.09
C ALA A 41 -0.74 20.62 -12.47
N LYS A 42 -0.99 21.44 -13.49
CA LYS A 42 -0.43 21.25 -14.82
C LYS A 42 1.09 21.37 -14.81
N SER A 43 1.64 22.40 -14.16
CA SER A 43 3.09 22.61 -14.01
C SER A 43 3.78 21.43 -13.32
N ASN A 44 3.14 20.84 -12.31
CA ASN A 44 3.63 19.62 -11.65
C ASN A 44 3.72 18.45 -12.64
N THR A 45 2.69 18.24 -13.46
CA THR A 45 2.67 17.18 -14.47
C THR A 45 3.73 17.40 -15.56
N ASP A 46 3.90 18.63 -16.02
CA ASP A 46 4.93 18.99 -17.01
C ASP A 46 6.34 18.77 -16.44
N SER A 47 6.55 19.10 -15.17
CA SER A 47 7.82 18.86 -14.46
C SER A 47 8.12 17.37 -14.32
N LEU A 48 7.14 16.55 -13.99
CA LEU A 48 7.28 15.09 -13.93
C LEU A 48 7.63 14.52 -15.33
N SER A 49 6.95 14.96 -16.36
CA SER A 49 7.26 14.55 -17.73
C SER A 49 8.70 14.90 -18.15
N LYS A 50 9.17 16.08 -17.74
CA LYS A 50 10.55 16.50 -17.98
C LYS A 50 11.56 15.66 -17.21
N ILE A 51 11.28 15.31 -15.96
CA ILE A 51 12.12 14.41 -15.15
C ILE A 51 12.26 13.06 -15.83
N MET A 52 11.16 12.49 -16.32
CA MET A 52 11.20 11.21 -17.06
C MET A 52 12.05 11.30 -18.32
N GLU A 53 11.92 12.40 -19.07
CA GLU A 53 12.72 12.64 -20.27
C GLU A 53 14.23 12.74 -19.98
N GLU A 54 14.62 13.50 -18.94
CA GLU A 54 16.02 13.66 -18.52
C GLU A 54 16.65 12.35 -18.01
N THR A 55 15.84 11.45 -17.50
CA THR A 55 16.30 10.12 -17.04
C THR A 55 16.27 9.05 -18.13
N GLY A 56 15.71 9.38 -19.31
CA GLY A 56 15.49 8.39 -20.37
C GLY A 56 14.37 7.39 -20.08
N SER A 57 13.51 7.70 -19.12
CA SER A 57 12.39 6.86 -18.71
C SER A 57 11.12 7.16 -19.51
N ASP A 58 10.18 6.22 -19.51
CA ASP A 58 8.89 6.42 -20.16
C ASP A 58 8.09 7.53 -19.46
N LYS A 59 7.66 8.53 -20.23
CA LYS A 59 6.82 9.65 -19.76
C LYS A 59 5.49 9.21 -19.17
N SER A 60 5.06 7.98 -19.45
CA SER A 60 3.82 7.40 -18.94
C SER A 60 3.95 6.76 -17.55
N LEU A 61 5.16 6.64 -17.00
CA LEU A 61 5.40 6.04 -15.68
C LEU A 61 4.72 6.80 -14.53
N PRO A 62 4.74 8.15 -14.47
CA PRO A 62 4.01 8.86 -13.43
C PRO A 62 2.51 8.68 -13.61
N LYS A 63 1.84 8.13 -12.60
CA LYS A 63 0.39 7.93 -12.58
C LYS A 63 -0.22 8.79 -11.50
N THR A 64 -1.13 9.69 -11.87
CA THR A 64 -1.91 10.44 -10.90
C THR A 64 -2.85 9.50 -10.15
N VAL A 65 -2.68 9.41 -8.85
CA VAL A 65 -3.53 8.63 -7.94
C VAL A 65 -4.69 9.49 -7.45
N ARG A 66 -4.41 10.77 -7.18
CA ARG A 66 -5.39 11.74 -6.69
C ARG A 66 -5.04 13.14 -7.20
N LEU A 67 -6.06 13.89 -7.59
CA LEU A 67 -5.93 15.30 -7.92
C LEU A 67 -7.20 16.02 -7.46
N ASP A 68 -7.07 16.73 -6.34
CA ASP A 68 -8.18 17.52 -5.78
C ASP A 68 -7.78 18.98 -5.64
N ILE A 69 -8.74 19.87 -5.88
CA ILE A 69 -8.63 21.30 -5.64
C ILE A 69 -9.82 21.71 -4.80
N ASP A 70 -9.61 21.93 -3.52
CA ASP A 70 -10.66 22.20 -2.55
C ASP A 70 -10.52 23.60 -1.94
N LYS A 71 -11.65 24.18 -1.53
CA LYS A 71 -11.63 25.41 -0.74
C LYS A 71 -11.00 25.16 0.62
N LYS A 72 -9.98 25.95 0.96
CA LYS A 72 -9.32 25.91 2.26
C LYS A 72 -9.82 27.03 3.12
N THR A 73 -10.27 26.68 4.33
CA THR A 73 -10.65 27.65 5.36
C THR A 73 -9.79 27.45 6.59
N GLN A 74 -9.58 28.52 7.32
CA GLN A 74 -8.88 28.53 8.60
C GLN A 74 -9.85 28.99 9.68
N ARG A 75 -9.90 28.27 10.79
CA ARG A 75 -10.70 28.67 11.95
C ARG A 75 -10.15 29.94 12.57
N GLU A 76 -10.99 30.94 12.73
CA GLU A 76 -10.65 32.19 13.42
C GLU A 76 -11.17 32.14 14.87
N TYR A 77 -10.35 32.68 15.78
CA TYR A 77 -10.66 32.76 17.20
C TYR A 77 -10.48 34.21 17.66
N ASP A 78 -11.34 34.67 18.58
CA ASP A 78 -11.17 35.96 19.25
C ASP A 78 -9.97 35.95 20.23
N LYS A 79 -9.68 37.12 20.80
CA LYS A 79 -8.63 37.28 21.82
C LYS A 79 -8.82 36.41 23.07
N TYR A 80 -10.03 35.89 23.28
CA TYR A 80 -10.37 35.02 24.42
C TYR A 80 -10.39 33.54 24.01
N ARG A 81 -9.95 33.18 22.77
CA ARG A 81 -9.95 31.86 22.20
C ARG A 81 -11.34 31.28 21.90
N ASN A 82 -12.38 32.11 21.79
CA ASN A 82 -13.68 31.66 21.31
C ASN A 82 -13.67 31.60 19.79
N TYR A 83 -14.26 30.56 19.24
CA TYR A 83 -14.42 30.44 17.78
C TYR A 83 -15.37 31.51 17.26
N ILE A 84 -14.95 32.28 16.26
CA ILE A 84 -15.72 33.37 15.65
C ILE A 84 -16.13 33.11 14.20
N GLY A 85 -15.55 32.07 13.56
CA GLY A 85 -15.91 31.72 12.20
C GLY A 85 -14.78 31.02 11.45
N ASP A 86 -15.04 30.73 10.17
CA ASP A 86 -14.06 30.20 9.24
C ASP A 86 -13.70 31.26 8.20
N LYS A 87 -12.43 31.58 8.10
CA LYS A 87 -11.90 32.50 7.09
C LYS A 87 -11.44 31.70 5.88
N PHE A 88 -11.90 32.09 4.70
CA PHE A 88 -11.37 31.56 3.46
C PHE A 88 -9.91 31.99 3.28
N ILE A 89 -9.00 31.04 3.02
CA ILE A 89 -7.58 31.31 2.82
C ILE A 89 -7.08 30.95 1.42
N GLY A 90 -7.90 30.32 0.61
CA GLY A 90 -7.56 29.96 -0.77
C GLY A 90 -8.07 28.59 -1.20
N PHE A 91 -7.51 28.12 -2.27
CA PHE A 91 -7.74 26.78 -2.82
C PHE A 91 -6.52 25.90 -2.57
N GLU A 92 -6.73 24.77 -1.89
CA GLU A 92 -5.70 23.77 -1.64
C GLU A 92 -5.68 22.76 -2.78
N LEU A 93 -4.53 22.62 -3.41
CA LEU A 93 -4.23 21.55 -4.36
C LEU A 93 -3.64 20.36 -3.57
N ASP A 94 -4.20 19.16 -3.71
CA ASP A 94 -3.62 17.88 -3.29
C ASP A 94 -3.43 17.00 -4.54
N HIS A 95 -2.21 16.97 -5.06
CA HIS A 95 -1.85 16.17 -6.23
C HIS A 95 -0.93 15.05 -5.81
N ARG A 96 -1.42 13.81 -5.87
CA ARG A 96 -0.67 12.60 -5.54
C ARG A 96 -0.35 11.81 -6.79
N VAL A 97 0.91 11.47 -6.92
CA VAL A 97 1.45 10.74 -8.07
C VAL A 97 2.25 9.55 -7.57
N LYS A 98 2.09 8.41 -8.23
CA LYS A 98 2.96 7.26 -8.05
C LYS A 98 3.81 7.01 -9.28
N ILE A 99 5.03 6.54 -9.04
CA ILE A 99 5.97 6.12 -10.08
C ILE A 99 6.49 4.74 -9.68
N ASP A 100 6.15 3.73 -10.47
CA ASP A 100 6.62 2.37 -10.26
C ASP A 100 7.86 2.13 -11.14
N LEU A 101 8.97 1.80 -10.49
CA LEU A 101 10.27 1.55 -11.12
C LEU A 101 10.67 0.10 -10.88
N GLY A 102 11.50 -0.46 -11.78
CA GLY A 102 12.22 -1.69 -11.45
C GLY A 102 13.18 -1.47 -10.29
N MET A 103 13.83 -2.54 -9.83
CA MET A 103 14.81 -2.48 -8.74
C MET A 103 16.15 -1.89 -9.24
N ASP A 104 16.12 -0.59 -9.60
CA ASP A 104 17.25 0.18 -10.10
C ASP A 104 17.53 1.40 -9.20
N ASN A 105 18.48 1.23 -8.29
CA ASN A 105 18.85 2.27 -7.33
C ASN A 105 19.54 3.49 -7.96
N GLU A 106 20.19 3.32 -9.13
CA GLU A 106 20.81 4.43 -9.84
C GLU A 106 19.75 5.31 -10.49
N LEU A 107 18.77 4.70 -11.16
CA LEU A 107 17.64 5.39 -11.74
C LEU A 107 16.80 6.09 -10.65
N LEU A 108 16.50 5.38 -9.55
CA LEU A 108 15.81 5.94 -8.39
C LEU A 108 16.50 7.20 -7.88
N SER A 109 17.82 7.13 -7.67
CA SER A 109 18.63 8.25 -7.17
C SER A 109 18.59 9.45 -8.12
N LYS A 110 18.64 9.22 -9.43
CA LYS A 110 18.54 10.27 -10.44
C LYS A 110 17.18 10.96 -10.39
N ILE A 111 16.09 10.17 -10.34
CA ILE A 111 14.72 10.68 -10.28
C ILE A 111 14.51 11.51 -9.01
N VAL A 112 14.87 10.99 -7.83
CA VAL A 112 14.72 11.69 -6.54
C VAL A 112 15.48 13.03 -6.55
N ARG A 113 16.69 13.05 -7.10
CA ARG A 113 17.48 14.29 -7.23
C ARG A 113 16.81 15.32 -8.14
N LEU A 114 16.23 14.88 -9.26
CA LEU A 114 15.53 15.77 -10.18
C LEU A 114 14.20 16.25 -9.59
N ILE A 115 13.48 15.40 -8.83
CA ILE A 115 12.31 15.84 -8.07
C ILE A 115 12.67 16.98 -7.11
N GLY A 116 13.74 16.82 -6.32
CA GLY A 116 14.21 17.89 -5.43
C GLY A 116 14.58 19.18 -6.16
N ARG A 117 15.00 19.11 -7.44
CA ARG A 117 15.30 20.26 -8.27
C ARG A 117 14.06 20.94 -8.84
N TYR A 118 13.12 20.17 -9.40
CA TYR A 118 11.97 20.69 -10.15
C TYR A 118 10.70 20.83 -9.30
N LEU A 119 10.55 20.00 -8.26
CA LEU A 119 9.36 19.91 -7.41
C LEU A 119 9.74 20.08 -5.93
N LYS A 120 10.29 21.23 -5.58
CA LYS A 120 10.91 21.52 -4.27
C LYS A 120 10.00 21.29 -3.05
N GLN A 121 8.68 21.28 -3.24
CA GLN A 121 7.70 21.09 -2.17
C GLN A 121 7.11 19.67 -2.16
N ALA A 122 7.67 18.76 -2.98
CA ALA A 122 7.21 17.39 -3.02
C ALA A 122 7.59 16.64 -1.73
N GLU A 123 6.61 16.05 -1.07
CA GLU A 123 6.83 15.00 -0.08
C GLU A 123 7.05 13.70 -0.85
N ILE A 124 8.13 12.98 -0.53
CA ILE A 124 8.53 11.75 -1.22
C ILE A 124 8.46 10.60 -0.24
N GLU A 125 7.71 9.57 -0.59
CA GLU A 125 7.72 8.28 0.09
C GLU A 125 8.25 7.22 -0.87
N ILE A 126 9.17 6.38 -0.40
CA ILE A 126 9.71 5.25 -1.15
C ILE A 126 9.21 3.97 -0.50
N GLY A 127 8.63 3.11 -1.30
CA GLY A 127 8.17 1.80 -0.85
C GLY A 127 8.52 0.72 -1.86
N HIS A 128 8.25 -0.53 -1.50
CA HIS A 128 8.51 -1.67 -2.36
C HIS A 128 7.26 -2.52 -2.48
N THR A 129 7.04 -3.07 -3.66
CA THR A 129 5.88 -3.90 -3.97
C THR A 129 6.25 -4.95 -5.02
N ILE A 130 5.27 -5.69 -5.48
CA ILE A 130 5.40 -6.64 -6.59
C ILE A 130 4.54 -6.21 -7.76
N LEU A 131 5.04 -6.42 -8.98
CA LEU A 131 4.36 -6.04 -10.21
C LEU A 131 3.06 -6.82 -10.40
N ASP A 132 3.10 -8.13 -10.16
CA ASP A 132 1.93 -9.00 -10.23
C ASP A 132 1.66 -9.68 -8.88
N PRO A 133 0.70 -9.18 -8.07
CA PRO A 133 0.35 -9.77 -6.79
C PRO A 133 -0.47 -11.06 -6.90
N ARG A 134 -1.03 -11.38 -8.07
CA ARG A 134 -1.98 -12.48 -8.24
C ARG A 134 -1.43 -13.87 -7.91
N PRO A 135 -0.22 -14.26 -8.36
CA PRO A 135 0.34 -15.55 -7.99
C PRO A 135 0.56 -15.70 -6.48
N ALA A 136 0.99 -14.62 -5.84
CA ALA A 136 1.17 -14.55 -4.40
C ALA A 136 -0.15 -14.73 -3.65
N GLN A 137 -1.20 -14.03 -4.06
CA GLN A 137 -2.55 -14.12 -3.49
C GLN A 137 -3.12 -15.54 -3.60
N LEU A 138 -3.01 -16.17 -4.77
CA LEU A 138 -3.48 -17.55 -4.98
C LEU A 138 -2.75 -18.53 -4.06
N LYS A 139 -1.44 -18.39 -3.89
CA LYS A 139 -0.64 -19.22 -3.01
C LYS A 139 -1.01 -19.03 -1.53
N MET A 140 -1.31 -17.81 -1.10
CA MET A 140 -1.82 -17.54 0.25
C MET A 140 -3.15 -18.23 0.48
N LEU A 141 -4.08 -18.11 -0.46
CA LEU A 141 -5.41 -18.72 -0.39
C LEU A 141 -5.31 -20.24 -0.29
N GLU A 142 -4.47 -20.89 -1.11
CA GLU A 142 -4.21 -22.32 -1.04
C GLU A 142 -3.68 -22.73 0.35
N ARG A 143 -2.72 -21.99 0.89
CA ARG A 143 -2.15 -22.25 2.23
C ARG A 143 -3.19 -22.08 3.34
N ALA A 144 -4.04 -21.04 3.23
CA ALA A 144 -5.10 -20.79 4.22
C ALA A 144 -6.13 -21.93 4.26
N VAL A 145 -6.57 -22.43 3.11
CA VAL A 145 -7.49 -23.58 3.05
C VAL A 145 -6.84 -24.85 3.60
N LYS A 146 -5.56 -25.08 3.30
CA LYS A 146 -4.80 -26.23 3.80
C LYS A 146 -4.65 -26.17 5.30
N ASP A 147 -4.28 -25.04 5.88
CA ASP A 147 -4.16 -24.83 7.32
C ASP A 147 -5.52 -25.03 8.03
N ALA A 148 -6.62 -24.50 7.47
CA ALA A 148 -7.97 -24.72 7.99
C ALA A 148 -8.31 -26.23 8.06
N LYS A 149 -8.00 -26.97 7.00
CA LYS A 149 -8.24 -28.42 6.91
C LYS A 149 -7.40 -29.22 7.93
N GLU A 150 -6.13 -28.87 8.09
CA GLU A 150 -5.24 -29.49 9.07
C GLU A 150 -5.77 -29.30 10.50
N LYS A 151 -6.12 -28.06 10.87
CA LYS A 151 -6.72 -27.72 12.17
C LYS A 151 -8.05 -28.47 12.40
N ALA A 152 -8.94 -28.45 11.39
CA ALA A 152 -10.22 -29.15 11.46
C ALA A 152 -10.05 -30.67 11.67
N THR A 153 -9.05 -31.26 11.01
CA THR A 153 -8.74 -32.70 11.15
C THR A 153 -8.27 -33.02 12.56
N VAL A 154 -7.39 -32.19 13.13
CA VAL A 154 -6.91 -32.38 14.52
C VAL A 154 -8.08 -32.26 15.52
N MET A 155 -8.93 -31.24 15.36
CA MET A 155 -10.08 -31.01 16.24
C MET A 155 -11.12 -32.15 16.14
N ALA A 156 -11.41 -32.61 14.91
CA ALA A 156 -12.32 -33.72 14.70
C ALA A 156 -11.81 -35.01 15.39
N LYS A 157 -10.53 -35.33 15.23
CA LYS A 157 -9.90 -36.51 15.91
C LYS A 157 -9.96 -36.37 17.42
N ALA A 158 -9.65 -35.23 18.00
CA ALA A 158 -9.69 -34.96 19.43
C ALA A 158 -11.11 -35.09 20.01
N SER A 159 -12.14 -34.86 19.20
CA SER A 159 -13.55 -34.96 19.55
C SER A 159 -14.16 -36.36 19.22
N ASN A 160 -13.34 -37.37 18.96
CA ASN A 160 -13.76 -38.71 18.54
C ASN A 160 -14.66 -38.69 17.27
N CYS A 161 -14.46 -37.77 16.39
CA CYS A 161 -15.15 -37.63 15.11
C CYS A 161 -14.18 -37.75 13.92
N ARG A 162 -14.72 -37.97 12.72
CA ARG A 162 -14.00 -37.87 11.45
C ARG A 162 -14.46 -36.61 10.70
N LEU A 163 -13.51 -35.92 10.05
CA LEU A 163 -13.84 -34.79 9.20
C LEU A 163 -14.59 -35.30 7.95
N GLY A 164 -15.76 -34.73 7.72
CA GLY A 164 -16.61 -35.02 6.56
C GLY A 164 -16.34 -34.06 5.38
N PRO A 165 -17.26 -34.02 4.40
CA PRO A 165 -17.15 -33.12 3.28
C PRO A 165 -17.28 -31.65 3.72
N VAL A 166 -16.80 -30.76 2.86
CA VAL A 166 -16.97 -29.31 3.03
C VAL A 166 -18.45 -28.96 2.87
N LYS A 167 -18.99 -28.17 3.78
CA LYS A 167 -20.34 -27.59 3.70
C LYS A 167 -20.28 -26.21 3.07
N GLU A 168 -19.33 -25.40 3.48
CA GLU A 168 -19.27 -23.98 3.11
C GLU A 168 -17.83 -23.47 3.21
N ILE A 169 -17.43 -22.61 2.29
CA ILE A 169 -16.18 -21.87 2.33
C ILE A 169 -16.53 -20.38 2.28
N ASN A 170 -16.18 -19.66 3.34
CA ASN A 170 -16.33 -18.21 3.42
C ASN A 170 -14.97 -17.57 3.25
N TYR A 171 -14.84 -16.84 2.15
CA TYR A 171 -13.69 -16.05 1.83
C TYR A 171 -14.14 -14.61 1.58
N SER A 172 -13.72 -13.71 2.46
CA SER A 172 -13.90 -12.28 2.23
C SER A 172 -12.69 -11.80 1.46
N PHE A 173 -12.90 -11.45 0.20
CA PHE A 173 -11.85 -10.84 -0.59
C PHE A 173 -11.48 -9.49 0.04
N ASN A 174 -10.38 -9.47 0.78
CA ASN A 174 -9.71 -8.23 1.15
C ASN A 174 -8.65 -7.98 0.09
N GLU A 175 -8.67 -6.79 -0.50
CA GLU A 175 -7.59 -6.38 -1.41
C GLU A 175 -6.30 -6.30 -0.58
N ILE A 176 -5.48 -7.34 -0.70
CA ILE A 176 -4.23 -7.42 0.06
C ILE A 176 -3.21 -6.59 -0.69
N HIS A 177 -2.92 -5.43 -0.14
CA HIS A 177 -1.82 -4.60 -0.61
C HIS A 177 -0.50 -5.15 -0.06
N ILE A 178 0.25 -5.82 -0.91
CA ILE A 178 1.60 -6.29 -0.59
C ILE A 178 2.54 -5.09 -0.81
N TYR A 179 2.80 -4.34 0.27
CA TYR A 179 3.55 -3.10 0.22
C TYR A 179 4.36 -2.92 1.51
N SER A 180 5.62 -2.52 1.38
CA SER A 180 6.44 -2.07 2.50
C SER A 180 6.80 -0.60 2.33
N GLN A 181 6.67 0.20 3.38
CA GLN A 181 7.16 1.57 3.42
C GLN A 181 8.60 1.58 3.94
N ALA A 182 9.52 2.05 3.12
CA ALA A 182 10.82 2.48 3.62
C ALA A 182 10.64 3.92 4.17
N ARG A 183 10.57 4.06 5.48
CA ARG A 183 10.48 5.38 6.12
C ARG A 183 11.84 6.05 6.02
N MET A 184 11.99 7.06 5.17
CA MET A 184 13.11 7.98 5.31
C MET A 184 12.85 8.82 6.56
N ILE A 185 13.63 8.56 7.62
CA ILE A 185 13.65 9.41 8.81
C ILE A 185 14.39 10.68 8.40
N HIS A 186 13.66 11.78 8.21
CA HIS A 186 14.27 13.10 8.17
C HIS A 186 14.77 13.43 9.58
N GLU A 187 15.95 12.99 9.93
CA GLU A 187 16.71 13.67 10.96
C GLU A 187 17.25 14.96 10.36
N SER A 188 16.77 16.08 10.88
CA SER A 188 17.35 17.40 10.65
C SER A 188 18.76 17.44 11.27
N ALA A 189 19.71 16.95 10.54
CA ALA A 189 21.12 17.20 10.78
C ALA A 189 21.66 17.80 9.49
N GLU A 190 22.35 18.93 9.62
CA GLU A 190 23.26 19.48 8.63
C GLU A 190 24.29 18.40 8.27
N ALA A 191 23.88 17.48 7.41
CA ALA A 191 24.77 16.48 6.86
C ALA A 191 25.47 17.10 5.66
N GLU A 192 26.74 17.40 5.86
CA GLU A 192 27.71 17.65 4.81
C GLU A 192 27.42 16.77 3.59
N ILE A 193 27.39 17.43 2.44
CA ILE A 193 27.26 16.80 1.12
C ILE A 193 28.54 15.98 0.91
N CYS A 194 28.57 14.77 1.44
CA CYS A 194 29.64 13.80 1.20
C CYS A 194 29.12 12.68 0.31
N SER A 195 29.63 12.68 -0.90
CA SER A 195 29.65 11.62 -1.92
C SER A 195 28.45 11.47 -2.87
N PRO A 196 28.72 11.24 -4.16
CA PRO A 196 27.71 11.01 -5.20
C PRO A 196 27.29 9.54 -5.22
N ASN A 197 27.01 8.96 -4.06
CA ASN A 197 26.64 7.55 -4.00
C ASN A 197 25.12 7.39 -4.10
N SER A 198 24.71 6.46 -4.97
CA SER A 198 23.35 5.98 -5.14
C SER A 198 22.72 5.67 -3.77
N LEU A 199 21.45 5.98 -3.64
CA LEU A 199 20.61 5.45 -2.55
C LEU A 199 20.63 3.93 -2.68
N ASP A 200 21.44 3.25 -1.85
CA ASP A 200 21.51 1.80 -1.83
C ASP A 200 20.41 1.28 -0.89
N ILE A 201 19.22 1.12 -1.44
CA ILE A 201 18.05 0.61 -0.71
C ILE A 201 17.90 -0.86 -1.04
N ASN A 202 18.15 -1.72 -0.05
CA ASN A 202 17.89 -3.15 -0.11
C ASN A 202 16.61 -3.44 0.67
N PRO A 203 15.48 -3.72 0.00
CA PRO A 203 14.25 -4.05 0.69
C PRO A 203 14.32 -5.44 1.31
N ASP A 204 13.65 -5.60 2.46
CA ASP A 204 13.34 -6.90 3.04
C ASP A 204 12.18 -7.57 2.28
N ASP A 205 12.02 -8.87 2.46
CA ASP A 205 10.89 -9.61 1.91
C ASP A 205 9.56 -9.05 2.42
N LEU A 206 8.60 -8.93 1.52
CA LEU A 206 7.24 -8.53 1.84
C LEU A 206 6.50 -9.70 2.47
N VAL A 207 5.90 -9.47 3.65
CA VAL A 207 5.09 -10.46 4.34
C VAL A 207 3.63 -10.13 4.14
N ALA A 208 2.86 -11.10 3.65
CA ALA A 208 1.42 -10.96 3.52
C ALA A 208 0.71 -12.19 4.09
N GLU A 209 -0.46 -11.98 4.71
CA GLU A 209 -1.30 -13.01 5.28
C GLU A 209 -2.75 -12.86 4.81
N ASP A 210 -3.42 -13.98 4.61
CA ASP A 210 -4.83 -14.04 4.30
C ASP A 210 -5.53 -15.14 5.10
N ASN A 211 -6.84 -15.03 5.28
CA ASN A 211 -7.63 -15.92 6.10
C ASN A 211 -8.82 -16.48 5.32
N VAL A 212 -9.09 -17.76 5.51
CA VAL A 212 -10.27 -18.44 4.96
C VAL A 212 -10.99 -19.19 6.07
N THR A 213 -12.29 -19.00 6.16
CA THR A 213 -13.13 -19.76 7.10
C THR A 213 -13.86 -20.87 6.36
N VAL A 214 -13.66 -22.10 6.80
CA VAL A 214 -14.28 -23.26 6.17
C VAL A 214 -15.12 -24.02 7.19
N LYS A 215 -16.26 -24.50 6.75
CA LYS A 215 -17.21 -25.29 7.53
C LYS A 215 -17.33 -26.70 6.96
N TRP A 216 -17.13 -27.70 7.80
CA TRP A 216 -17.23 -29.12 7.43
C TRP A 216 -18.32 -29.83 8.23
N TYR A 217 -18.85 -30.89 7.65
CA TYR A 217 -19.61 -31.87 8.40
C TYR A 217 -18.68 -32.71 9.26
N LEU A 218 -19.15 -33.12 10.46
CA LEU A 218 -18.51 -34.11 11.30
C LEU A 218 -19.26 -35.45 11.21
N LYS A 219 -18.52 -36.52 11.04
CA LYS A 219 -19.02 -37.91 11.08
C LYS A 219 -18.58 -38.56 12.37
N ASN A 220 -19.48 -39.31 13.01
CA ASN A 220 -19.10 -40.14 14.16
C ASN A 220 -18.04 -41.14 13.70
N LYS A 221 -17.08 -41.42 14.57
CA LYS A 221 -16.18 -42.57 14.36
C LYS A 221 -17.03 -43.83 14.48
N VAL A 222 -17.18 -44.58 13.40
CA VAL A 222 -17.77 -45.92 13.47
C VAL A 222 -16.77 -46.73 14.29
N GLU A 223 -17.20 -47.29 15.41
CA GLU A 223 -16.42 -48.30 16.12
C GLU A 223 -16.25 -49.47 15.14
N GLU A 224 -15.05 -49.68 14.69
CA GLU A 224 -14.70 -50.93 13.99
C GLU A 224 -14.61 -51.97 15.08
N GLU A 225 -15.59 -52.91 15.08
CA GLU A 225 -15.56 -54.16 15.83
C GLU A 225 -14.44 -55.08 15.32
#